data_f3ff52d21d7ab29dcfa882fae5a8f540
#
_entry.id   f3ff52d21d7ab29dcfa882fae5a8f540
#
_cell.length_a   1.000
_cell.length_b   1.000
_cell.length_c   1.000
_cell.angle_alpha   90.00
_cell.angle_beta   90.00
_cell.angle_gamma   90.00
#
_symmetry.space_group_name_H-M   'P 1'
#
loop_
_entity.id
_entity.type
_entity.pdbx_description
1 polymer ?
#
loop_
_entity_poly.entity_id
_entity_poly.type
_entity_poly.pdbx_seq_one_letter_code
_entity_poly.pdbx_strand_id
1 'polypeptide(L)'
;METPLPPLAEIPAAALAVLAERQRQVTRYGHTAERDDAAPRQHLLRLGHIFLLDAADLLSRRPERAELTRVRRKAVQAFALCLAEIERIDRELASDAE
;
A
#
# COMPACT_ATOMS: atom_id res chain seq x y z
N MET A 1 -8.68 26.12 -4.13
CA MET A 1 -9.70 25.41 -4.91
C MET A 1 -9.24 23.95 -5.10
N GLU A 2 -10.08 23.03 -4.70
CA GLU A 2 -9.71 21.60 -4.80
C GLU A 2 -9.79 21.11 -6.24
N THR A 3 -8.80 20.33 -6.64
CA THR A 3 -8.83 19.66 -7.93
C THR A 3 -9.82 18.49 -7.84
N PRO A 4 -10.81 18.43 -8.74
CA PRO A 4 -11.73 17.29 -8.71
C PRO A 4 -11.00 15.98 -8.95
N LEU A 5 -11.45 14.91 -8.29
CA LEU A 5 -10.90 13.58 -8.53
C LEU A 5 -11.24 13.12 -9.94
N PRO A 6 -10.33 12.40 -10.61
CA PRO A 6 -10.61 11.86 -11.94
C PRO A 6 -11.71 10.80 -11.87
N PRO A 7 -12.44 10.54 -12.96
CA PRO A 7 -13.37 9.44 -13.03
C PRO A 7 -12.69 8.11 -12.73
N LEU A 8 -13.40 7.17 -12.11
CA LEU A 8 -12.85 5.85 -11.80
C LEU A 8 -12.36 5.10 -13.05
N ALA A 9 -12.90 5.43 -14.22
CA ALA A 9 -12.45 4.86 -15.49
C ALA A 9 -11.04 5.34 -15.90
N GLU A 10 -10.59 6.48 -15.35
CA GLU A 10 -9.28 7.05 -15.62
C GLU A 10 -8.41 6.92 -14.37
N ILE A 11 -7.79 5.75 -14.20
CA ILE A 11 -6.96 5.50 -13.02
C ILE A 11 -5.64 6.25 -13.17
N PRO A 12 -5.30 7.15 -12.24
CA PRO A 12 -4.04 7.88 -12.32
C PRO A 12 -2.82 6.96 -12.15
N ALA A 13 -1.69 7.38 -12.72
CA ALA A 13 -0.44 6.62 -12.67
C ALA A 13 -0.03 6.24 -11.25
N ALA A 14 -0.27 7.12 -10.27
CA ALA A 14 0.02 6.84 -8.87
C ALA A 14 -0.78 5.64 -8.34
N ALA A 15 -2.07 5.56 -8.65
CA ALA A 15 -2.91 4.44 -8.24
C ALA A 15 -2.49 3.14 -8.95
N LEU A 16 -2.15 3.22 -10.24
CA LEU A 16 -1.64 2.07 -10.97
C LEU A 16 -0.35 1.54 -10.36
N ALA A 17 0.53 2.43 -9.88
CA ALA A 17 1.76 2.04 -9.22
C ALA A 17 1.48 1.23 -7.93
N VAL A 18 0.47 1.63 -7.15
CA VAL A 18 0.08 0.91 -5.94
C VAL A 18 -0.48 -0.47 -6.28
N LEU A 19 -1.34 -0.57 -7.30
CA LEU A 19 -1.90 -1.85 -7.74
C LEU A 19 -0.81 -2.79 -8.26
N ALA A 20 0.14 -2.27 -9.05
CA ALA A 20 1.26 -3.05 -9.55
C ALA A 20 2.15 -3.55 -8.40
N GLU A 21 2.40 -2.71 -7.40
CA GLU A 21 3.17 -3.09 -6.22
C GLU A 21 2.44 -4.16 -5.41
N ARG A 22 1.11 -4.06 -5.24
CA ARG A 22 0.31 -5.08 -4.57
C ARG A 22 0.48 -6.43 -5.26
N GLN A 23 0.41 -6.45 -6.60
CA GLN A 23 0.62 -7.67 -7.37
C GLN A 23 2.04 -8.22 -7.21
N ARG A 24 3.04 -7.36 -7.20
CA ARG A 24 4.44 -7.74 -6.99
C ARG A 24 4.65 -8.35 -5.59
N GLN A 25 4.00 -7.81 -4.56
CA GLN A 25 4.07 -8.36 -3.20
C GLN A 25 3.51 -9.78 -3.15
N VAL A 26 2.42 -10.05 -3.87
CA VAL A 26 1.84 -11.39 -3.95
C VAL A 26 2.78 -12.36 -4.67
N THR A 27 3.26 -11.99 -5.85
CA THR A 27 4.01 -12.90 -6.71
C THR A 27 5.46 -13.08 -6.26
N ARG A 28 6.09 -12.04 -5.71
CA ARG A 28 7.52 -12.07 -5.39
C ARG A 28 7.81 -12.36 -3.93
N TYR A 29 6.96 -11.90 -3.02
CA TYR A 29 7.16 -12.06 -1.58
C TYR A 29 6.15 -12.98 -0.93
N GLY A 30 5.23 -13.56 -1.70
CA GLY A 30 4.26 -14.52 -1.18
C GLY A 30 3.20 -13.92 -0.26
N HIS A 31 2.91 -12.62 -0.37
CA HIS A 31 1.83 -11.99 0.40
C HIS A 31 0.45 -12.36 -0.17
N THR A 32 0.18 -13.67 -0.25
CA THR A 32 -1.11 -14.20 -0.70
C THR A 32 -2.19 -13.99 0.36
N ALA A 33 -3.46 -14.17 -0.04
CA ALA A 33 -4.58 -14.07 0.89
C ALA A 33 -4.42 -15.05 2.06
N GLU A 34 -4.01 -16.29 1.80
CA GLU A 34 -3.80 -17.29 2.85
C GLU A 34 -2.72 -16.88 3.83
N ARG A 35 -1.62 -16.36 3.34
CA ARG A 35 -0.51 -15.91 4.19
C ARG A 35 -0.91 -14.69 5.01
N ASP A 36 -1.60 -13.74 4.39
CA ASP A 36 -2.07 -12.52 5.08
C ASP A 36 -3.07 -12.87 6.18
N ASP A 37 -3.96 -13.82 5.92
CA ASP A 37 -4.96 -14.26 6.91
C ASP A 37 -4.31 -15.03 8.07
N ALA A 38 -3.20 -15.71 7.83
CA ALA A 38 -2.45 -16.43 8.86
C ALA A 38 -1.52 -15.53 9.69
N ALA A 39 -1.21 -14.33 9.20
CA ALA A 39 -0.35 -13.39 9.91
C ALA A 39 -1.06 -12.74 11.09
N PRO A 40 -0.31 -12.21 12.09
CA PRO A 40 -0.93 -11.42 13.15
C PRO A 40 -1.77 -10.28 12.60
N ARG A 41 -2.89 -9.97 13.27
CA ARG A 41 -3.90 -9.02 12.77
C ARG A 41 -3.33 -7.65 12.37
N GLN A 42 -2.29 -7.18 13.07
CA GLN A 42 -1.73 -5.85 12.81
C GLN A 42 -0.52 -5.88 11.87
N HIS A 43 -0.11 -7.04 11.40
CA HIS A 43 1.18 -7.21 10.69
C HIS A 43 1.31 -6.32 9.47
N LEU A 44 0.31 -6.33 8.58
CA LEU A 44 0.37 -5.56 7.33
C LEU A 44 0.38 -4.06 7.59
N LEU A 45 -0.45 -3.58 8.52
CA LEU A 45 -0.50 -2.16 8.85
C LEU A 45 0.77 -1.69 9.56
N ARG A 46 1.35 -2.52 10.44
CA ARG A 46 2.62 -2.20 11.10
C ARG A 46 3.76 -2.12 10.11
N LEU A 47 3.83 -3.05 9.17
CA LEU A 47 4.84 -3.03 8.13
C LEU A 47 4.69 -1.80 7.25
N GLY A 48 3.47 -1.47 6.84
CA GLY A 48 3.16 -0.26 6.10
C GLY A 48 3.56 1.00 6.88
N HIS A 49 3.32 1.03 8.17
CA HIS A 49 3.69 2.14 9.04
C HIS A 49 5.20 2.37 9.05
N ILE A 50 6.00 1.30 9.09
CA ILE A 50 7.46 1.40 9.03
C ILE A 50 7.90 2.07 7.73
N PHE A 51 7.34 1.66 6.59
CA PHE A 51 7.65 2.26 5.29
C PHE A 51 7.25 3.73 5.23
N LEU A 52 6.09 4.10 5.81
CA LEU A 52 5.64 5.48 5.86
C LEU A 52 6.53 6.35 6.74
N LEU A 53 6.98 5.84 7.88
CA LEU A 53 7.91 6.56 8.74
C LEU A 53 9.23 6.84 8.03
N ASP A 54 9.76 5.83 7.33
CA ASP A 54 10.99 5.99 6.55
C ASP A 54 10.80 7.04 5.44
N ALA A 55 9.67 7.00 4.75
CA ALA A 55 9.36 7.97 3.70
C ALA A 55 9.26 9.39 4.26
N ALA A 56 8.56 9.55 5.38
CA ALA A 56 8.39 10.85 6.04
C ALA A 56 9.74 11.42 6.51
N ASP A 57 10.58 10.57 7.07
CA ASP A 57 11.92 10.97 7.54
C ASP A 57 12.79 11.47 6.38
N LEU A 58 12.82 10.72 5.28
CA LEU A 58 13.57 11.14 4.09
C LEU A 58 13.01 12.45 3.52
N LEU A 59 11.69 12.59 3.47
CA LEU A 59 11.05 13.78 2.91
C LEU A 59 11.33 15.02 3.75
N SER A 60 11.43 14.89 5.07
CA SER A 60 11.71 16.01 5.99
C SER A 60 13.09 16.63 5.82
N ARG A 61 14.01 15.90 5.19
CA ARG A 61 15.41 16.32 5.02
C ARG A 61 15.66 17.07 3.71
N ARG A 62 14.61 17.56 3.03
CA ARG A 62 14.71 18.24 1.73
C ARG A 62 15.47 17.38 0.71
N PRO A 63 14.91 16.23 0.33
CA PRO A 63 15.61 15.24 -0.47
C PRO A 63 15.88 15.74 -1.90
N GLU A 64 16.96 15.26 -2.48
CA GLU A 64 17.22 15.41 -3.90
C GLU A 64 16.31 14.48 -4.72
N ARG A 65 16.34 14.64 -6.05
CA ARG A 65 15.45 13.89 -6.95
C ARG A 65 15.55 12.36 -6.76
N ALA A 66 16.76 11.83 -6.59
CA ALA A 66 16.96 10.40 -6.38
C ALA A 66 16.30 9.93 -5.08
N GLU A 67 16.39 10.74 -4.02
CA GLU A 67 15.77 10.44 -2.74
C GLU A 67 14.25 10.58 -2.80
N LEU A 68 13.73 11.53 -3.59
CA LEU A 68 12.29 11.63 -3.84
C LEU A 68 11.74 10.36 -4.50
N THR A 69 12.50 9.77 -5.40
CA THR A 69 12.13 8.49 -6.01
C THR A 69 12.05 7.38 -4.97
N ARG A 70 12.96 7.37 -4.00
CA ARG A 70 12.92 6.40 -2.89
C ARG A 70 11.73 6.65 -1.97
N VAL A 71 11.44 7.91 -1.65
CA VAL A 71 10.26 8.29 -0.86
C VAL A 71 8.99 7.77 -1.54
N ARG A 72 8.87 8.02 -2.84
CA ARG A 72 7.73 7.54 -3.63
C ARG A 72 7.59 6.02 -3.57
N ARG A 73 8.70 5.30 -3.74
CA ARG A 73 8.70 3.83 -3.68
C ARG A 73 8.22 3.32 -2.33
N LYS A 74 8.73 3.89 -1.23
CA LYS A 74 8.33 3.49 0.12
C LYS A 74 6.85 3.77 0.38
N ALA A 75 6.34 4.91 -0.08
CA ALA A 75 4.93 5.24 0.05
C ALA A 75 4.06 4.27 -0.76
N VAL A 76 4.46 3.93 -1.98
CA VAL A 76 3.75 2.95 -2.82
C VAL A 76 3.72 1.58 -2.15
N GLN A 77 4.85 1.14 -1.59
CA GLN A 77 4.92 -0.14 -0.85
C GLN A 77 3.98 -0.14 0.35
N ALA A 78 3.93 0.96 1.11
CA ALA A 78 3.07 1.09 2.27
C ALA A 78 1.58 1.03 1.88
N PHE A 79 1.19 1.77 0.84
CA PHE A 79 -0.20 1.77 0.38
C PHE A 79 -0.63 0.41 -0.17
N ALA A 80 0.27 -0.32 -0.82
CA ALA A 80 -0.02 -1.67 -1.29
C ALA A 80 -0.28 -2.63 -0.12
N LEU A 81 0.46 -2.48 0.99
CA LEU A 81 0.22 -3.25 2.20
C LEU A 81 -1.11 -2.88 2.85
N CYS A 82 -1.47 -1.60 2.84
CA CYS A 82 -2.78 -1.15 3.32
C CYS A 82 -3.91 -1.73 2.47
N LEU A 83 -3.72 -1.79 1.16
CA LEU A 83 -4.70 -2.41 0.25
C LEU A 83 -4.88 -3.89 0.58
N ALA A 84 -3.80 -4.61 0.85
CA ALA A 84 -3.85 -6.01 1.28
C ALA A 84 -4.65 -6.17 2.58
N GLU A 85 -4.48 -5.24 3.53
CA GLU A 85 -5.23 -5.27 4.78
C GLU A 85 -6.71 -5.00 4.56
N ILE A 86 -7.06 -4.05 3.69
CA ILE A 86 -8.45 -3.79 3.35
C ILE A 86 -9.09 -5.04 2.74
N GLU A 87 -8.39 -5.72 1.83
CA GLU A 87 -8.87 -6.97 1.24
C GLU A 87 -9.10 -8.05 2.29
N ARG A 88 -8.21 -8.15 3.28
CA ARG A 88 -8.34 -9.09 4.39
C ARG A 88 -9.58 -8.77 5.24
N ILE A 89 -9.78 -7.49 5.55
CA ILE A 89 -10.96 -7.04 6.31
C ILE A 89 -12.23 -7.33 5.53
N ASP A 90 -12.22 -7.10 4.22
CA ASP A 90 -13.37 -7.39 3.35
C ASP A 90 -13.73 -8.88 3.39
N ARG A 91 -12.73 -9.76 3.38
CA ARG A 91 -12.96 -11.21 3.50
C ARG A 91 -13.55 -11.57 4.87
N GLU A 92 -13.05 -10.95 5.94
CA GLU A 92 -13.54 -11.17 7.29
C GLU A 92 -15.00 -10.71 7.43
N LEU A 93 -15.32 -9.54 6.90
CA LEU A 93 -16.69 -9.00 6.92
C LEU A 93 -17.64 -9.87 6.10
N ALA A 94 -17.23 -10.36 4.95
CA ALA A 94 -18.04 -11.25 4.11
C ALA A 94 -18.31 -12.57 4.83
N SER A 95 -17.33 -13.11 5.55
CA SER A 95 -17.49 -14.34 6.33
C SER A 95 -18.49 -14.16 7.47
N ASP A 96 -18.44 -13.02 8.16
CA ASP A 96 -19.36 -12.73 9.26
C ASP A 96 -20.81 -12.54 8.78
N ALA A 97 -21.00 -12.14 7.52
CA ALA A 97 -22.32 -11.96 6.92
C ALA A 97 -23.03 -13.28 6.58
N GLU A 98 -22.30 -14.38 6.56
CA GLU A 98 -22.86 -15.70 6.33
C GLU A 98 -23.38 -16.31 7.64
#